data_1bc68776ecad73583fadccd22cf4fceb
#
_entry.id   1bc68776ecad73583fadccd22cf4fceb
#
_cell.length_a   1.000
_cell.length_b   1.000
_cell.length_c   1.000
_cell.angle_alpha   90.00
_cell.angle_beta   90.00
_cell.angle_gamma   90.00
#
_symmetry.space_group_name_H-M   'P 1'
#
loop_
_entity.id
_entity.type
_entity.pdbx_description
1 polymer ?
#
loop_
_entity_poly.entity_id
_entity_poly.type
_entity_poly.pdbx_seq_one_letter_code
_entity_poly.pdbx_strand_id
1 'polypeptide(L)'
;MLQIDAVIDAARKRLSELAKERQGIDDEMEFYKKDPSKAPPSLRRKLDDSEQSVAIQNRFISAQEEEKKRVNARFDEERARLKPLWSANAAGGAAR
;
A
#
# COMPACT_ATOMS: atom_id res chain seq x y z
N MET A 1 2.29 -14.37 -2.00
CA MET A 1 1.63 -13.44 -2.96
C MET A 1 0.28 -12.98 -2.45
N LEU A 2 -0.62 -13.91 -2.16
CA LEU A 2 -1.95 -13.56 -1.64
C LEU A 2 -1.89 -12.75 -0.35
N GLN A 3 -0.93 -13.04 0.52
CA GLN A 3 -0.77 -12.31 1.79
C GLN A 3 -0.38 -10.85 1.57
N ILE A 4 0.52 -10.59 0.62
CA ILE A 4 0.94 -9.22 0.31
C ILE A 4 -0.22 -8.42 -0.26
N ASP A 5 -0.98 -8.99 -1.18
CA ASP A 5 -2.15 -8.34 -1.78
C ASP A 5 -3.21 -8.04 -0.73
N ALA A 6 -3.48 -8.98 0.18
CA ALA A 6 -4.43 -8.78 1.27
C ALA A 6 -3.99 -7.65 2.20
N VAL A 7 -2.69 -7.58 2.50
CA VAL A 7 -2.11 -6.55 3.35
C VAL A 7 -2.24 -5.18 2.68
N ILE A 8 -1.95 -5.09 1.38
CA ILE A 8 -2.09 -3.85 0.61
C ILE A 8 -3.55 -3.40 0.58
N ASP A 9 -4.48 -4.32 0.33
CA ASP A 9 -5.91 -4.01 0.30
C ASP A 9 -6.41 -3.50 1.66
N ALA A 10 -5.96 -4.13 2.75
CA ALA A 10 -6.30 -3.67 4.09
C ALA A 10 -5.76 -2.26 4.36
N ALA A 11 -4.54 -1.97 3.92
CA ALA A 11 -3.93 -0.65 4.07
C ALA A 11 -4.66 0.41 3.24
N ARG A 12 -5.07 0.07 2.03
CA ARG A 12 -5.86 0.97 1.18
C ARG A 12 -7.22 1.28 1.79
N LYS A 13 -7.85 0.27 2.39
CA LYS A 13 -9.11 0.44 3.11
C LYS A 13 -8.92 1.38 4.30
N ARG A 14 -7.81 1.22 5.03
CA ARG A 14 -7.47 2.12 6.13
C ARG A 14 -7.27 3.55 5.64
N LEU A 15 -6.61 3.74 4.49
CA LEU A 15 -6.47 5.06 3.87
C LEU A 15 -7.81 5.70 3.55
N SER A 16 -8.77 4.91 3.04
CA SER A 16 -10.12 5.38 2.76
C SER A 16 -10.81 5.85 4.03
N GLU A 17 -10.67 5.13 5.13
CA GLU A 17 -11.20 5.51 6.44
C GLU A 17 -10.55 6.81 6.94
N LEU A 18 -9.23 6.91 6.80
CA LEU A 18 -8.48 8.11 7.18
C LEU A 18 -8.90 9.32 6.35
N ALA A 19 -9.19 9.13 5.07
CA ALA A 19 -9.69 10.19 4.20
C ALA A 19 -11.04 10.72 4.68
N LYS A 20 -11.92 9.85 5.15
CA LYS A 20 -13.21 10.24 5.71
C LYS A 20 -13.04 11.01 7.02
N GLU A 21 -12.14 10.55 7.88
CA GLU A 21 -11.80 11.25 9.12
C GLU A 21 -11.24 12.63 8.82
N ARG A 22 -10.36 12.73 7.83
CA ARG A 22 -9.77 14.00 7.39
C ARG A 22 -10.85 14.95 6.87
N GLN A 23 -11.83 14.45 6.13
CA GLN A 23 -12.94 15.23 5.64
C GLN A 23 -13.69 15.90 6.81
N GLY A 24 -13.96 15.13 7.86
CA GLY A 24 -14.60 15.68 9.08
C GLY A 24 -13.76 16.77 9.74
N ILE A 25 -12.44 16.56 9.81
CA ILE A 25 -11.51 17.54 10.37
C ILE A 25 -11.49 18.81 9.51
N ASP A 26 -11.44 18.66 8.20
CA ASP A 26 -11.45 19.80 7.27
C ASP A 26 -12.75 20.60 7.38
N ASP A 27 -13.88 19.91 7.54
CA ASP A 27 -15.19 20.56 7.75
C ASP A 27 -15.19 21.38 9.04
N GLU A 28 -14.62 20.84 10.12
CA GLU A 28 -14.48 21.57 11.39
C GLU A 28 -13.54 22.77 11.24
N MET A 29 -12.43 22.59 10.50
CA MET A 29 -11.47 23.68 10.25
C MET A 29 -12.07 24.84 9.46
N GLU A 30 -13.09 24.60 8.64
CA GLU A 30 -13.75 25.64 7.88
C GLU A 30 -14.35 26.73 8.78
N PHE A 31 -14.82 26.37 9.98
CA PHE A 31 -15.32 27.32 10.96
C PHE A 31 -14.22 28.33 11.40
N TYR A 32 -12.97 27.94 11.29
CA TYR A 32 -11.82 28.73 11.71
C TYR A 32 -11.04 29.29 10.53
N LYS A 33 -11.59 29.21 9.33
CA LYS A 33 -10.91 29.64 8.11
C LYS A 33 -10.50 31.12 8.13
N LYS A 34 -11.33 31.98 8.73
CA LYS A 34 -11.03 33.41 8.86
C LYS A 34 -10.00 33.71 9.92
N ASP A 35 -9.93 32.87 10.95
CA ASP A 35 -8.96 33.02 12.03
C ASP A 35 -8.46 31.66 12.48
N PRO A 36 -7.46 31.09 11.78
CA PRO A 36 -6.93 29.75 12.11
C PRO A 36 -6.37 29.65 13.52
N SER A 37 -5.96 30.77 14.11
CA SER A 37 -5.42 30.79 15.47
C SER A 37 -6.46 30.44 16.53
N LYS A 38 -7.73 30.58 16.21
CA LYS A 38 -8.84 30.22 17.12
C LYS A 38 -9.16 28.74 17.11
N ALA A 39 -8.61 27.97 16.19
CA ALA A 39 -8.83 26.53 16.14
C ALA A 39 -8.31 25.90 17.45
N PRO A 40 -9.11 25.01 18.09
CA PRO A 40 -8.66 24.37 19.31
C PRO A 40 -7.38 23.56 19.11
N PRO A 41 -6.47 23.51 20.10
CA PRO A 41 -5.27 22.68 19.96
C PRO A 41 -5.57 21.20 19.69
N SER A 42 -6.68 20.68 20.24
CA SER A 42 -7.11 19.30 19.97
C SER A 42 -7.44 19.07 18.49
N LEU A 43 -8.03 20.06 17.82
CA LEU A 43 -8.35 19.96 16.40
C LEU A 43 -7.08 19.97 15.54
N ARG A 44 -6.13 20.84 15.87
CA ARG A 44 -4.82 20.87 15.19
C ARG A 44 -4.08 19.55 15.38
N ARG A 45 -4.13 18.98 16.56
CA ARG A 45 -3.51 17.71 16.87
C ARG A 45 -4.14 16.57 16.06
N LYS A 46 -5.46 16.57 15.95
CA LYS A 46 -6.17 15.59 15.09
C LYS A 46 -5.74 15.71 13.63
N LEU A 47 -5.55 16.93 13.15
CA LEU A 47 -5.09 17.18 11.79
C LEU A 47 -3.69 16.62 11.57
N ASP A 48 -2.76 16.92 12.47
CA ASP A 48 -1.40 16.40 12.40
C ASP A 48 -1.36 14.89 12.49
N ASP A 49 -2.12 14.30 13.41
CA ASP A 49 -2.19 12.85 13.58
C ASP A 49 -2.75 12.18 12.31
N SER A 50 -3.75 12.78 11.70
CA SER A 50 -4.34 12.29 10.45
C SER A 50 -3.31 12.31 9.32
N GLU A 51 -2.57 13.40 9.18
CA GLU A 51 -1.53 13.53 8.16
C GLU A 51 -0.41 12.50 8.36
N GLN A 52 0.03 12.31 9.61
CA GLN A 52 1.04 11.31 9.93
C GLN A 52 0.54 9.89 9.65
N SER A 53 -0.71 9.59 10.00
CA SER A 53 -1.31 8.28 9.75
C SER A 53 -1.38 7.98 8.27
N VAL A 54 -1.78 8.96 7.45
CA VAL A 54 -1.81 8.80 5.99
C VAL A 54 -0.41 8.57 5.44
N ALA A 55 0.57 9.34 5.90
CA ALA A 55 1.95 9.18 5.46
C ALA A 55 2.51 7.80 5.80
N ILE A 56 2.22 7.30 7.00
CA ILE A 56 2.64 5.97 7.45
C ILE A 56 2.02 4.89 6.56
N GLN A 57 0.71 4.98 6.28
CA GLN A 57 0.04 4.00 5.43
C GLN A 57 0.57 4.03 3.99
N ASN A 58 0.82 5.21 3.45
CA ASN A 58 1.39 5.35 2.11
C ASN A 58 2.79 4.73 2.01
N ARG A 59 3.64 4.95 3.00
CA ARG A 59 4.97 4.31 3.06
C ARG A 59 4.86 2.80 3.16
N PHE A 60 3.93 2.33 3.98
CA PHE A 60 3.69 0.90 4.16
C PHE A 60 3.26 0.27 2.84
N ILE A 61 2.29 0.87 2.14
CA ILE A 61 1.81 0.38 0.84
C ILE A 61 2.96 0.36 -0.16
N SER A 62 3.74 1.44 -0.27
CA SER A 62 4.89 1.50 -1.18
C SER A 62 5.90 0.39 -0.89
N ALA A 63 6.20 0.15 0.38
CA ALA A 63 7.13 -0.91 0.78
C ALA A 63 6.58 -2.29 0.40
N GLN A 64 5.29 -2.52 0.59
CA GLN A 64 4.65 -3.79 0.23
C GLN A 64 4.60 -3.99 -1.28
N GLU A 65 4.35 -2.94 -2.04
CA GLU A 65 4.35 -3.00 -3.50
C GLU A 65 5.74 -3.31 -4.05
N GLU A 66 6.79 -2.75 -3.45
CA GLU A 66 8.15 -3.08 -3.81
C GLU A 66 8.51 -4.51 -3.46
N GLU A 67 8.08 -4.98 -2.30
CA GLU A 67 8.27 -6.38 -1.92
C GLU A 67 7.57 -7.31 -2.89
N LYS A 68 6.36 -6.96 -3.30
CA LYS A 68 5.61 -7.71 -4.31
C LYS A 68 6.38 -7.78 -5.62
N LYS A 69 6.98 -6.68 -6.05
CA LYS A 69 7.81 -6.65 -7.27
C LYS A 69 9.02 -7.58 -7.13
N ARG A 70 9.70 -7.55 -5.98
CA ARG A 70 10.86 -8.42 -5.72
C ARG A 70 10.47 -9.90 -5.74
N VAL A 71 9.35 -10.23 -5.11
CA VAL A 71 8.84 -11.61 -5.08
C VAL A 71 8.47 -12.06 -6.49
N ASN A 72 7.78 -11.22 -7.25
CA ASN A 72 7.39 -11.53 -8.63
C ASN A 72 8.62 -11.70 -9.52
N ALA A 73 9.62 -10.83 -9.38
CA ALA A 73 10.85 -10.93 -10.14
C ALA A 73 11.58 -12.25 -9.83
N ARG A 74 11.61 -12.65 -8.55
CA ARG A 74 12.23 -13.91 -8.13
C ARG A 74 11.48 -15.10 -8.73
N PHE A 75 10.17 -15.10 -8.71
CA PHE A 75 9.39 -16.16 -9.34
C PHE A 75 9.60 -16.20 -10.85
N ASP A 76 9.67 -15.05 -11.51
CA ASP A 76 9.92 -14.97 -12.93
C ASP A 76 11.32 -15.51 -13.28
N GLU A 77 12.32 -15.20 -12.47
CA GLU A 77 13.67 -15.75 -12.64
C GLU A 77 13.71 -17.26 -12.47
N GLU A 78 13.04 -17.76 -11.42
CA GLU A 78 12.96 -19.21 -11.18
C GLU A 78 12.21 -19.90 -12.31
N ARG A 79 11.13 -19.31 -12.79
CA ARG A 79 10.39 -19.84 -13.93
C ARG A 79 11.23 -19.86 -15.18
N ALA A 80 12.00 -18.80 -15.42
CA ALA A 80 12.89 -18.72 -16.56
C ALA A 80 14.00 -19.77 -16.48
N ARG A 81 14.51 -20.05 -15.29
CA ARG A 81 15.52 -21.11 -15.09
C ARG A 81 14.94 -22.50 -15.31
N LEU A 82 13.73 -22.73 -14.86
CA LEU A 82 13.08 -24.02 -14.95
C LEU A 82 12.55 -24.31 -16.36
N LYS A 83 12.17 -23.28 -17.10
CA LYS A 83 11.60 -23.43 -18.42
C LYS A 83 12.49 -24.20 -19.40
N PRO A 84 13.81 -23.92 -19.50
CA PRO A 84 14.68 -24.73 -20.36
C PRO A 84 14.77 -26.20 -19.91
N LEU A 85 14.81 -26.43 -18.60
CA LEU A 85 14.84 -27.80 -18.06
C LEU A 85 13.55 -28.54 -18.37
N TRP A 86 12.42 -27.89 -18.24
CA TRP A 86 11.12 -28.45 -18.56
C TRP A 86 11.01 -28.77 -20.06
N SER A 87 11.44 -27.85 -20.91
CA SER A 87 11.44 -28.04 -22.35
C SER A 87 12.37 -29.19 -22.76
N ALA A 88 13.57 -29.27 -22.16
CA ALA A 88 14.50 -30.34 -22.43
C ALA A 88 13.94 -31.70 -21.98
N ASN A 89 13.32 -31.77 -20.82
CA ASN A 89 12.72 -33.00 -20.32
C ASN A 89 11.53 -33.43 -21.18
N ALA A 90 10.69 -32.48 -21.60
CA ALA A 90 9.56 -32.76 -22.46
C ALA A 90 10.01 -33.27 -23.82
N ALA A 91 11.03 -32.64 -24.43
CA ALA A 91 11.61 -33.07 -25.69
C ALA A 91 12.29 -34.43 -25.56
N GLY A 92 13.05 -34.66 -24.49
CA GLY A 92 13.66 -35.94 -24.20
C GLY A 92 12.65 -37.04 -23.97
N GLY A 93 11.59 -36.75 -23.25
CA GLY A 93 10.48 -37.68 -23.04
C GLY A 93 9.74 -38.03 -24.32
N ALA A 94 9.53 -37.04 -25.19
CA ALA A 94 8.89 -37.26 -26.49
C ALA A 94 9.76 -38.09 -27.45
N ALA A 95 11.07 -37.95 -27.35
CA ALA A 95 12.01 -38.69 -28.19
C ALA A 95 12.14 -40.15 -27.80
N ARG A 96 11.70 -40.53 -26.64
CA ARG A 96 11.72 -41.89 -26.14
C ARG A 96 10.47 -42.64 -26.58
#